data_c0bb7599e767df9ae789ebc63c45f2ac
#
_entry.id   c0bb7599e767df9ae789ebc63c45f2ac
#
_cell.length_a   1.000
_cell.length_b   1.000
_cell.length_c   1.000
_cell.angle_alpha   90.00
_cell.angle_beta   90.00
_cell.angle_gamma   90.00
#
_symmetry.space_group_name_H-M   'P 1'
#
loop_
_entity.id
_entity.type
_entity.pdbx_description
1 polymer ?
#
loop_
_entity_poly.entity_id
_entity_poly.type
_entity_poly.pdbx_seq_one_letter_code
_entity_poly.pdbx_strand_id
1 'polypeptide(L)'
;MSQMNALLIILAGAFGMVFFTEMRRRRALRGFWDRACMGIRWRRRFPDSPKTEIREFLSVVVGAFGFRPSRRCCFSPDDKVMDIYRALNPSVGLPDDMELETLAERLEEPYGVDLFKSCREDITLGDLYAQIKKSAG
;
A
#
# COMPACT_ATOMS: atom_id res chain seq x y z
N MET A 1 23.34 -32.62 22.98
CA MET A 1 22.67 -32.24 21.72
C MET A 1 23.73 -32.02 20.66
N SER A 2 23.57 -32.67 19.51
CA SER A 2 24.50 -32.43 18.41
C SER A 2 24.24 -31.03 17.80
N GLN A 3 25.27 -30.40 17.25
CA GLN A 3 25.17 -29.11 16.57
C GLN A 3 24.10 -29.14 15.45
N MET A 4 23.91 -30.30 14.86
CA MET A 4 22.90 -30.52 13.81
C MET A 4 21.46 -30.31 14.34
N ASN A 5 21.17 -30.78 15.56
CA ASN A 5 19.85 -30.61 16.17
C ASN A 5 19.56 -29.15 16.50
N ALA A 6 20.58 -28.41 17.00
CA ALA A 6 20.44 -26.99 17.25
C ALA A 6 20.17 -26.19 15.98
N LEU A 7 20.87 -26.52 14.88
CA LEU A 7 20.65 -25.89 13.58
C LEU A 7 19.25 -26.15 13.04
N LEU A 8 18.75 -27.38 13.16
CA LEU A 8 17.40 -27.73 12.73
C LEU A 8 16.32 -26.95 13.51
N ILE A 9 16.51 -26.78 14.81
CA ILE A 9 15.58 -26.01 15.66
C ILE A 9 15.56 -24.54 15.23
N ILE A 10 16.72 -23.95 14.96
CA ILE A 10 16.84 -22.55 14.52
C ILE A 10 16.15 -22.37 13.15
N LEU A 11 16.39 -23.29 12.21
CA LEU A 11 15.78 -23.24 10.87
C LEU A 11 14.26 -23.41 10.96
N ALA A 12 13.77 -24.33 11.78
CA ALA A 12 12.33 -24.53 11.98
C ALA A 12 11.68 -23.30 12.62
N GLY A 13 12.34 -22.67 13.58
CA GLY A 13 11.88 -21.43 14.21
C GLY A 13 11.82 -20.27 13.20
N ALA A 14 12.86 -20.09 12.41
CA ALA A 14 12.92 -19.06 11.37
C ALA A 14 11.83 -19.27 10.32
N PHE A 15 11.63 -20.50 9.86
CA PHE A 15 10.58 -20.85 8.91
C PHE A 15 9.18 -20.57 9.48
N GLY A 16 8.94 -20.96 10.73
CA GLY A 16 7.68 -20.70 11.43
C GLY A 16 7.38 -19.21 11.55
N MET A 17 8.40 -18.42 11.83
CA MET A 17 8.27 -16.96 11.95
C MET A 17 7.90 -16.31 10.60
N VAL A 18 8.58 -16.70 9.53
CA VAL A 18 8.28 -16.23 8.16
C VAL A 18 6.86 -16.63 7.77
N PHE A 19 6.48 -17.88 8.01
CA PHE A 19 5.14 -18.37 7.71
C PHE A 19 4.07 -17.61 8.49
N PHE A 20 4.28 -17.37 9.76
CA PHE A 20 3.35 -16.62 10.62
C PHE A 20 3.18 -15.18 10.15
N THR A 21 4.28 -14.50 9.82
CA THR A 21 4.28 -13.13 9.31
C THR A 21 3.50 -13.05 8.00
N GLU A 22 3.74 -13.98 7.08
CA GLU A 22 3.04 -14.03 5.79
C GLU A 22 1.54 -14.29 5.97
N MET A 23 1.17 -15.16 6.91
CA MET A 23 -0.25 -15.42 7.23
C MET A 23 -0.94 -14.18 7.78
N ARG A 24 -0.27 -13.43 8.66
CA ARG A 24 -0.81 -12.16 9.22
C ARG A 24 -0.99 -11.13 8.11
N ARG A 25 -0.01 -11.00 7.24
CA ARG A 25 -0.05 -10.10 6.09
C ARG A 25 -1.22 -10.44 5.17
N ARG A 26 -1.40 -11.71 4.83
CA ARG A 26 -2.51 -12.16 3.98
C ARG A 26 -3.86 -11.88 4.62
N ARG A 27 -4.02 -12.07 5.92
CA ARG A 27 -5.24 -11.73 6.65
C ARG A 27 -5.53 -10.22 6.61
N ALA A 28 -4.53 -9.41 6.88
CA ALA A 28 -4.68 -7.95 6.87
C ALA A 28 -5.05 -7.43 5.47
N LEU A 29 -4.42 -7.97 4.41
CA LEU A 29 -4.71 -7.58 3.02
C LEU A 29 -6.03 -8.12 2.50
N ARG A 30 -6.56 -9.21 3.08
CA ARG A 30 -7.84 -9.79 2.65
C ARG A 30 -8.99 -8.79 2.73
N GLY A 31 -8.99 -7.91 3.71
CA GLY A 31 -9.96 -6.84 3.83
C GLY A 31 -10.00 -5.90 2.62
N PHE A 32 -8.90 -5.74 1.92
CA PHE A 32 -8.83 -4.98 0.66
C PHE A 32 -9.21 -5.84 -0.55
N TRP A 33 -8.72 -7.09 -0.60
CA TRP A 33 -8.91 -7.97 -1.77
C TRP A 33 -10.31 -8.51 -1.93
N ASP A 34 -11.06 -8.67 -0.85
CA ASP A 34 -12.42 -9.22 -0.85
C ASP A 34 -13.48 -8.18 -1.23
N ARG A 35 -13.08 -6.95 -1.50
CA ARG A 35 -13.99 -5.88 -1.91
C ARG A 35 -14.41 -6.02 -3.38
N ALA A 36 -15.62 -5.54 -3.65
CA ALA A 36 -16.03 -5.23 -5.02
C ALA A 36 -15.16 -4.08 -5.57
N CYS A 37 -15.18 -3.88 -6.90
CA CYS A 37 -14.45 -2.78 -7.52
C CYS A 37 -14.87 -1.42 -6.96
N MET A 38 -13.91 -0.64 -6.50
CA MET A 38 -14.13 0.68 -5.88
C MET A 38 -14.20 1.83 -6.88
N GLY A 39 -14.22 1.54 -8.18
CA GLY A 39 -14.26 2.55 -9.25
C GLY A 39 -15.44 3.52 -9.14
N ILE A 40 -16.59 3.03 -8.69
CA ILE A 40 -17.79 3.87 -8.49
C ILE A 40 -17.53 4.95 -7.43
N ARG A 41 -16.84 4.63 -6.36
CA ARG A 41 -16.50 5.58 -5.29
C ARG A 41 -15.56 6.66 -5.78
N TRP A 42 -14.60 6.32 -6.62
CA TRP A 42 -13.70 7.26 -7.27
C TRP A 42 -14.45 8.23 -8.18
N ARG A 43 -15.37 7.72 -8.99
CA ARG A 43 -16.21 8.56 -9.85
C ARG A 43 -17.11 9.52 -9.09
N ARG A 44 -17.65 9.08 -7.96
CA ARG A 44 -18.50 9.93 -7.10
C ARG A 44 -17.71 11.07 -6.48
N ARG A 45 -16.49 10.80 -6.03
CA ARG A 45 -15.64 11.80 -5.41
C ARG A 45 -14.99 12.75 -6.43
N PHE A 46 -14.63 12.23 -7.59
CA PHE A 46 -13.96 12.97 -8.66
C PHE A 46 -14.72 12.82 -9.98
N PRO A 47 -15.93 13.40 -10.09
CA PRO A 47 -16.76 13.23 -11.28
C PRO A 47 -16.17 13.85 -12.55
N ASP A 48 -15.33 14.88 -12.40
CA ASP A 48 -14.70 15.61 -13.50
C ASP A 48 -13.36 14.98 -13.95
N SER A 49 -12.88 13.99 -13.22
CA SER A 49 -11.61 13.35 -13.55
C SER A 49 -11.79 12.20 -14.52
N PRO A 50 -10.98 12.14 -15.61
CA PRO A 50 -11.00 11.01 -16.53
C PRO A 50 -10.65 9.70 -15.81
N LYS A 51 -11.29 8.62 -16.21
CA LYS A 51 -11.06 7.28 -15.70
C LYS A 51 -9.60 6.84 -15.83
N THR A 52 -8.97 7.24 -16.92
CA THR A 52 -7.57 6.92 -17.22
C THR A 52 -6.62 7.54 -16.21
N GLU A 53 -6.83 8.79 -15.82
CA GLU A 53 -6.00 9.47 -14.80
C GLU A 53 -6.10 8.80 -13.43
N ILE A 54 -7.30 8.43 -13.01
CA ILE A 54 -7.50 7.72 -11.75
C ILE A 54 -6.81 6.37 -11.78
N ARG A 55 -6.91 5.64 -12.90
CA ARG A 55 -6.23 4.35 -13.08
C ARG A 55 -4.71 4.47 -13.07
N GLU A 56 -4.17 5.51 -13.69
CA GLU A 56 -2.73 5.80 -13.66
C GLU A 56 -2.26 6.05 -12.24
N PHE A 57 -2.96 6.89 -11.50
CA PHE A 57 -2.66 7.15 -10.10
C PHE A 57 -2.69 5.86 -9.27
N LEU A 58 -3.74 5.06 -9.40
CA LEU A 58 -3.86 3.79 -8.68
C LEU A 58 -2.77 2.79 -9.10
N SER A 59 -2.35 2.81 -10.35
CA SER A 59 -1.24 1.99 -10.83
C SER A 59 0.09 2.39 -10.19
N VAL A 60 0.31 3.68 -9.98
CA VAL A 60 1.48 4.19 -9.24
C VAL A 60 1.45 3.69 -7.80
N VAL A 61 0.31 3.78 -7.15
CA VAL A 61 0.12 3.34 -5.75
C VAL A 61 0.39 1.83 -5.61
N VAL A 62 -0.29 1.00 -6.40
CA VAL A 62 -0.11 -0.46 -6.29
C VAL A 62 1.30 -0.89 -6.68
N GLY A 63 1.91 -0.23 -7.64
CA GLY A 63 3.30 -0.49 -8.03
C GLY A 63 4.29 -0.15 -6.91
N ALA A 64 4.08 0.96 -6.22
CA ALA A 64 4.93 1.39 -5.10
C ALA A 64 4.85 0.42 -3.92
N PHE A 65 3.68 -0.14 -3.66
CA PHE A 65 3.49 -1.14 -2.59
C PHE A 65 3.81 -2.58 -3.05
N GLY A 66 4.20 -2.79 -4.30
CA GLY A 66 4.53 -4.11 -4.82
C GLY A 66 3.33 -5.02 -5.09
N PHE A 67 2.14 -4.47 -5.21
CA PHE A 67 0.93 -5.22 -5.55
C PHE A 67 0.80 -5.44 -7.06
N ARG A 68 0.03 -6.45 -7.44
CA ARG A 68 -0.29 -6.70 -8.85
C ARG A 68 -1.14 -5.56 -9.43
N PRO A 69 -0.93 -5.16 -10.69
CA PRO A 69 -1.74 -4.10 -11.33
C PRO A 69 -3.26 -4.36 -11.30
N SER A 70 -3.67 -5.63 -11.32
CA SER A 70 -5.08 -6.02 -11.23
C SER A 70 -5.74 -5.65 -9.89
N ARG A 71 -4.94 -5.38 -8.84
CA ARG A 71 -5.44 -5.00 -7.51
C ARG A 71 -5.80 -3.53 -7.37
N ARG A 72 -5.52 -2.71 -8.38
CA ARG A 72 -5.78 -1.25 -8.32
C ARG A 72 -7.25 -0.91 -8.05
N CYS A 73 -8.19 -1.69 -8.56
CA CYS A 73 -9.61 -1.43 -8.33
C CYS A 73 -10.13 -1.85 -6.95
N CYS A 74 -9.30 -2.51 -6.14
CA CYS A 74 -9.66 -2.86 -4.77
C CYS A 74 -9.53 -1.68 -3.79
N PHE A 75 -8.86 -0.60 -4.19
CA PHE A 75 -8.61 0.55 -3.32
C PHE A 75 -9.64 1.65 -3.52
N SER A 76 -10.18 2.13 -2.39
CA SER A 76 -11.15 3.23 -2.32
C SER A 76 -10.44 4.57 -2.12
N PRO A 77 -11.02 5.70 -2.56
CA PRO A 77 -10.48 7.01 -2.18
C PRO A 77 -10.48 7.27 -0.68
N ASP A 78 -11.27 6.54 0.09
CA ASP A 78 -11.33 6.65 1.55
C ASP A 78 -10.28 5.81 2.29
N ASP A 79 -9.53 4.96 1.57
CA ASP A 79 -8.48 4.15 2.17
C ASP A 79 -7.31 5.04 2.60
N LYS A 80 -6.87 4.87 3.84
CA LYS A 80 -5.72 5.58 4.37
C LYS A 80 -4.43 4.91 3.90
N VAL A 81 -3.47 5.73 3.49
CA VAL A 81 -2.14 5.27 3.06
C VAL A 81 -1.48 4.44 4.17
N MET A 82 -1.58 4.90 5.41
CA MET A 82 -0.98 4.21 6.55
C MET A 82 -1.65 2.88 6.87
N ASP A 83 -2.95 2.74 6.61
CA ASP A 83 -3.64 1.45 6.78
C ASP A 83 -3.15 0.42 5.78
N ILE A 84 -2.91 0.82 4.54
CA ILE A 84 -2.34 -0.04 3.50
C ILE A 84 -0.91 -0.46 3.89
N TYR A 85 -0.11 0.50 4.33
CA TYR A 85 1.27 0.25 4.77
C TYR A 85 1.32 -0.74 5.95
N ARG A 86 0.47 -0.55 6.95
CA ARG A 86 0.39 -1.44 8.11
C ARG A 86 -0.11 -2.84 7.76
N ALA A 87 -1.05 -2.94 6.82
CA ALA A 87 -1.53 -4.24 6.34
C ALA A 87 -0.41 -5.01 5.63
N LEU A 88 0.46 -4.30 4.91
CA LEU A 88 1.60 -4.90 4.23
C LEU A 88 2.71 -5.29 5.22
N ASN A 89 2.89 -4.52 6.27
CA ASN A 89 3.93 -4.70 7.29
C ASN A 89 3.31 -4.89 8.69
N PRO A 90 2.66 -6.04 8.96
CA PRO A 90 1.95 -6.25 10.21
C PRO A 90 2.87 -6.54 11.41
N SER A 91 4.14 -6.81 11.20
CA SER A 91 5.08 -7.07 12.29
C SER A 91 5.60 -5.78 12.91
N VAL A 92 5.47 -5.69 14.23
CA VAL A 92 6.00 -4.60 15.06
C VAL A 92 7.49 -4.86 15.28
N GLY A 93 8.38 -4.11 14.65
CA GLY A 93 9.77 -4.26 15.02
C GLY A 93 10.83 -3.78 14.03
N LEU A 94 10.58 -3.83 12.73
CA LEU A 94 11.48 -3.29 11.72
C LEU A 94 10.64 -2.56 10.68
N PRO A 95 10.44 -1.24 10.81
CA PRO A 95 9.76 -0.49 9.78
C PRO A 95 10.62 -0.51 8.53
N ASP A 96 10.16 -1.23 7.53
CA ASP A 96 10.69 -1.12 6.18
C ASP A 96 9.89 -0.04 5.46
N ASP A 97 10.43 1.18 5.47
CA ASP A 97 9.78 2.34 4.87
C ASP A 97 9.97 2.41 3.34
N MET A 98 10.52 1.36 2.72
CA MET A 98 10.83 1.36 1.29
C MET A 98 9.60 1.60 0.41
N GLU A 99 8.46 1.05 0.78
CA GLU A 99 7.22 1.25 0.04
C GLU A 99 6.75 2.71 0.09
N LEU A 100 6.85 3.35 1.25
CA LEU A 100 6.50 4.77 1.41
C LEU A 100 7.48 5.67 0.69
N GLU A 101 8.77 5.37 0.75
CA GLU A 101 9.81 6.09 0.02
C GLU A 101 9.61 5.98 -1.50
N THR A 102 9.32 4.77 -1.99
CA THR A 102 9.04 4.53 -3.40
C THR A 102 7.79 5.30 -3.85
N LEU A 103 6.74 5.29 -3.04
CA LEU A 103 5.54 6.07 -3.33
C LEU A 103 5.85 7.56 -3.35
N ALA A 104 6.63 8.06 -2.39
CA ALA A 104 7.02 9.46 -2.33
C ALA A 104 7.78 9.89 -3.59
N GLU A 105 8.77 9.11 -4.03
CA GLU A 105 9.53 9.38 -5.25
C GLU A 105 8.64 9.42 -6.49
N ARG A 106 7.75 8.45 -6.62
CA ARG A 106 6.85 8.34 -7.77
C ARG A 106 5.79 9.43 -7.84
N LEU A 107 5.46 10.05 -6.72
CA LEU A 107 4.53 11.17 -6.67
C LEU A 107 5.26 12.51 -6.83
N GLU A 108 6.47 12.64 -6.31
CA GLU A 108 7.22 13.89 -6.36
C GLU A 108 7.67 14.25 -7.78
N GLU A 109 8.32 13.33 -8.50
CA GLU A 109 8.83 13.60 -9.85
C GLU A 109 7.72 13.99 -10.85
N PRO A 110 6.69 13.14 -11.09
CA PRO A 110 5.69 13.45 -12.12
C PRO A 110 4.61 14.42 -11.67
N TYR A 111 4.30 14.50 -10.38
CA TYR A 111 3.14 15.24 -9.89
C TYR A 111 3.49 16.42 -8.97
N GLY A 112 4.75 16.55 -8.56
CA GLY A 112 5.19 17.63 -7.66
C GLY A 112 4.60 17.55 -6.25
N VAL A 113 4.13 16.40 -5.82
CA VAL A 113 3.53 16.19 -4.49
C VAL A 113 4.58 15.64 -3.54
N ASP A 114 4.85 16.36 -2.45
CA ASP A 114 5.71 15.89 -1.37
C ASP A 114 4.88 15.07 -0.37
N LEU A 115 5.00 13.74 -0.46
CA LEU A 115 4.26 12.83 0.40
C LEU A 115 4.59 13.03 1.89
N PHE A 116 5.85 13.25 2.22
CA PHE A 116 6.28 13.38 3.63
C PHE A 116 5.77 14.66 4.29
N LYS A 117 5.63 15.74 3.54
CA LYS A 117 4.98 16.97 4.03
C LYS A 117 3.48 16.80 4.18
N SER A 118 2.88 16.03 3.29
CA SER A 118 1.44 15.79 3.25
C SER A 118 1.02 14.58 4.07
N CYS A 119 1.96 13.68 4.40
CA CYS A 119 1.68 12.42 5.06
C CYS A 119 1.32 12.62 6.53
N ARG A 120 0.03 12.69 6.77
CA ARG A 120 -0.55 12.58 8.11
C ARG A 120 -1.06 11.16 8.30
N GLU A 121 -1.24 10.76 9.55
CA GLU A 121 -1.75 9.43 9.91
C GLU A 121 -3.08 9.10 9.22
N ASP A 122 -3.89 10.11 8.97
CA ASP A 122 -5.24 10.01 8.40
C ASP A 122 -5.34 10.32 6.91
N ILE A 123 -4.22 10.58 6.21
CA ILE A 123 -4.28 10.89 4.78
C ILE A 123 -4.80 9.71 3.97
N THR A 124 -5.78 9.98 3.11
CA THR A 124 -6.38 8.97 2.23
C THR A 124 -5.80 9.03 0.82
N LEU A 125 -6.03 7.98 0.03
CA LEU A 125 -5.68 7.98 -1.39
C LEU A 125 -6.41 9.09 -2.15
N GLY A 126 -7.66 9.37 -1.78
CA GLY A 126 -8.43 10.46 -2.35
C GLY A 126 -7.82 11.83 -2.06
N ASP A 127 -7.30 12.03 -0.84
CA ASP A 127 -6.62 13.27 -0.47
C ASP A 127 -5.34 13.48 -1.29
N LEU A 128 -4.56 12.42 -1.50
CA LEU A 128 -3.37 12.47 -2.36
C LEU A 128 -3.73 12.81 -3.80
N TYR A 129 -4.75 12.16 -4.33
CA TYR A 129 -5.22 12.43 -5.69
C TYR A 129 -5.72 13.87 -5.84
N ALA A 130 -6.43 14.38 -4.85
CA ALA A 130 -6.89 15.77 -4.83
C ALA A 130 -5.71 16.75 -4.87
N GLN A 131 -4.63 16.47 -4.15
CA GLN A 131 -3.40 17.27 -4.18
C GLN A 131 -2.74 17.25 -5.56
N ILE A 132 -2.70 16.09 -6.22
CA ILE A 132 -2.18 15.93 -7.58
C ILE A 132 -2.98 16.81 -8.55
N LYS A 133 -4.30 16.77 -8.47
CA LYS A 133 -5.18 17.58 -9.32
C LYS A 133 -4.99 19.07 -9.08
N LYS A 134 -4.81 19.47 -7.83
CA LYS A 134 -4.55 20.85 -7.45
C LYS A 134 -3.20 21.36 -7.96
N SER A 135 -2.16 20.51 -7.93
CA SER A 135 -0.83 20.84 -8.44
C SER A 135 -0.78 20.94 -9.97
N ALA A 136 -1.63 20.20 -10.66
CA ALA A 136 -1.71 20.19 -12.13
C ALA A 136 -2.57 21.34 -12.69
N GLY A 137 -3.32 22.01 -11.84
CA GLY A 137 -4.21 23.13 -12.23
C GLY A 137 -3.53 24.49 -12.28
#